data_c6e5d82c9d08a8368d2e292e0a8709c2
#
_entry.id   c6e5d82c9d08a8368d2e292e0a8709c2
#
_cell.length_a   1.000
_cell.length_b   1.000
_cell.length_c   1.000
_cell.angle_alpha   90.00
_cell.angle_beta   90.00
_cell.angle_gamma   90.00
#
_symmetry.space_group_name_H-M   'P 1'
#
loop_
_entity.id
_entity.type
_entity.pdbx_description
1 polymer ?
#
loop_
_entity_poly.entity_id
_entity_poly.type
_entity_poly.pdbx_seq_one_letter_code
_entity_poly.pdbx_strand_id
1 'polypeptide(L)'
;MDASVVVAICATVIAVLSLAVSISEARATRRHNRISVRPSLALGVSLPQGGTAGLQLTNAGLGPASITRTILTLDGESLGEYSEESVNILRCKLSVRPAAVTFRKTILASDYDQFLLSVRPFDRTEHAEFADLLRHRLGLEIHYESLYGGEDYKAERKPHIRST
;
A
#
# COMPACT_ATOMS: atom_id res chain seq x y z
N MET A 1 -49.78 37.81 19.11
CA MET A 1 -49.19 36.44 19.00
C MET A 1 -49.23 35.84 20.36
N ASP A 2 -49.85 34.67 20.48
CA ASP A 2 -49.94 33.98 21.75
C ASP A 2 -48.56 33.52 22.22
N ALA A 3 -48.29 33.70 23.51
CA ALA A 3 -46.98 33.31 24.08
C ALA A 3 -46.60 31.84 23.79
N SER A 4 -47.60 30.97 23.67
CA SER A 4 -47.42 29.55 23.30
C SER A 4 -46.87 29.35 21.87
N VAL A 5 -47.32 30.21 20.93
CA VAL A 5 -46.82 30.15 19.54
C VAL A 5 -45.37 30.61 19.45
N VAL A 6 -45.00 31.64 20.21
CA VAL A 6 -43.60 32.11 20.27
C VAL A 6 -42.70 31.04 20.85
N VAL A 7 -43.11 30.40 21.92
CA VAL A 7 -42.34 29.28 22.55
C VAL A 7 -42.18 28.12 21.55
N ALA A 8 -43.25 27.73 20.85
CA ALA A 8 -43.21 26.65 19.88
C ALA A 8 -42.24 26.96 18.72
N ILE A 9 -42.24 28.21 18.20
CA ILE A 9 -41.31 28.64 17.15
C ILE A 9 -39.88 28.59 17.68
N CYS A 10 -39.59 29.13 18.85
CA CYS A 10 -38.24 29.06 19.43
C CYS A 10 -37.76 27.62 19.63
N ALA A 11 -38.62 26.74 20.16
CA ALA A 11 -38.28 25.33 20.31
C ALA A 11 -37.96 24.65 18.97
N THR A 12 -38.76 24.93 17.93
CA THR A 12 -38.50 24.39 16.59
C THR A 12 -37.17 24.88 16.01
N VAL A 13 -36.88 26.17 16.15
CA VAL A 13 -35.61 26.75 15.67
C VAL A 13 -34.43 26.10 16.41
N ILE A 14 -34.50 25.95 17.71
CA ILE A 14 -33.45 25.30 18.51
C ILE A 14 -33.26 23.83 18.04
N ALA A 15 -34.36 23.09 17.84
CA ALA A 15 -34.30 21.71 17.38
C ALA A 15 -33.64 21.58 16.01
N VAL A 16 -33.97 22.47 15.05
CA VAL A 16 -33.35 22.48 13.70
C VAL A 16 -31.86 22.81 13.78
N LEU A 17 -31.48 23.80 14.58
CA LEU A 17 -30.09 24.17 14.79
C LEU A 17 -29.30 23.01 15.43
N SER A 18 -29.87 22.38 16.48
CA SER A 18 -29.23 21.22 17.12
C SER A 18 -29.04 20.05 16.16
N LEU A 19 -30.01 19.78 15.29
CA LEU A 19 -29.92 18.75 14.27
C LEU A 19 -28.80 19.08 13.24
N ALA A 20 -28.72 20.33 12.81
CA ALA A 20 -27.68 20.78 11.88
C ALA A 20 -26.26 20.61 12.48
N VAL A 21 -26.09 20.97 13.76
CA VAL A 21 -24.83 20.77 14.48
C VAL A 21 -24.50 19.28 14.57
N SER A 22 -25.45 18.45 14.99
CA SER A 22 -25.26 16.99 15.11
C SER A 22 -24.85 16.34 13.79
N ILE A 23 -25.46 16.75 12.67
CA ILE A 23 -25.08 16.26 11.34
C ILE A 23 -23.66 16.71 10.98
N SER A 24 -23.28 17.94 11.28
CA SER A 24 -21.94 18.46 10.99
C SER A 24 -20.86 17.73 11.81
N GLU A 25 -21.10 17.48 13.09
CA GLU A 25 -20.22 16.73 13.96
C GLU A 25 -20.06 15.26 13.49
N ALA A 26 -21.16 14.61 13.12
CA ALA A 26 -21.12 13.24 12.59
C ALA A 26 -20.30 13.16 11.29
N ARG A 27 -20.41 14.15 10.41
CA ARG A 27 -19.59 14.22 9.20
C ARG A 27 -18.11 14.47 9.50
N ALA A 28 -17.81 15.38 10.42
CA ALA A 28 -16.45 15.67 10.85
C ALA A 28 -15.78 14.42 11.47
N THR A 29 -16.49 13.73 12.36
CA THR A 29 -16.02 12.49 12.99
C THR A 29 -15.73 11.39 11.96
N ARG A 30 -16.63 11.17 10.99
CA ARG A 30 -16.42 10.20 9.91
C ARG A 30 -15.20 10.54 9.08
N ARG A 31 -15.00 11.81 8.74
CA ARG A 31 -13.82 12.26 7.99
C ARG A 31 -12.54 12.05 8.78
N HIS A 32 -12.56 12.40 10.07
CA HIS A 32 -11.43 12.21 10.97
C HIS A 32 -11.05 10.72 11.09
N ASN A 33 -12.02 9.84 11.26
CA ASN A 33 -11.79 8.40 11.35
C ASN A 33 -11.19 7.82 10.05
N ARG A 34 -11.64 8.29 8.88
CA ARG A 34 -11.04 7.86 7.59
C ARG A 34 -9.58 8.27 7.45
N ILE A 35 -9.22 9.47 7.91
CA ILE A 35 -7.84 9.97 7.83
C ILE A 35 -6.94 9.26 8.85
N SER A 36 -7.43 8.99 10.05
CA SER A 36 -6.65 8.37 11.13
C SER A 36 -6.27 6.90 10.86
N VAL A 37 -7.00 6.20 10.00
CA VAL A 37 -6.71 4.80 9.61
C VAL A 37 -6.23 4.68 8.17
N ARG A 38 -5.56 5.70 7.66
CA ARG A 38 -5.01 5.68 6.30
C ARG A 38 -3.87 4.67 6.19
N PRO A 39 -3.91 3.73 5.22
CA PRO A 39 -2.78 2.87 4.92
C PRO A 39 -1.66 3.65 4.21
N SER A 40 -0.42 3.18 4.35
CA SER A 40 0.75 3.74 3.68
C SER A 40 1.72 2.61 3.31
N LEU A 41 1.57 2.07 2.11
CA LEU A 41 2.47 1.04 1.61
C LEU A 41 3.79 1.65 1.13
N ALA A 42 4.89 1.02 1.48
CA ALA A 42 6.23 1.36 1.05
C ALA A 42 6.95 0.13 0.49
N LEU A 43 7.66 0.32 -0.64
CA LEU A 43 8.51 -0.69 -1.25
C LEU A 43 9.97 -0.32 -1.02
N GLY A 44 10.72 -1.19 -0.35
CA GLY A 44 12.13 -1.02 -0.05
C GLY A 44 12.98 -2.17 -0.59
N VAL A 45 14.28 -1.91 -0.78
CA VAL A 45 15.27 -2.97 -1.04
C VAL A 45 16.27 -2.97 0.09
N SER A 46 16.44 -4.13 0.71
CA SER A 46 17.41 -4.38 1.76
C SER A 46 18.40 -5.44 1.27
N LEU A 47 19.70 -5.17 1.38
CA LEU A 47 20.78 -6.06 0.89
C LEU A 47 21.88 -6.19 1.95
N PRO A 48 21.57 -6.66 3.18
CA PRO A 48 22.57 -6.87 4.24
C PRO A 48 23.39 -8.11 3.95
N GLN A 49 24.71 -8.02 4.06
CA GLN A 49 25.61 -9.18 3.93
C GLN A 49 25.32 -10.21 5.00
N GLY A 50 25.19 -11.48 4.61
CA GLY A 50 24.92 -12.61 5.52
C GLY A 50 23.48 -12.71 6.04
N GLY A 51 22.67 -11.67 5.81
CA GLY A 51 21.27 -11.61 6.24
C GLY A 51 20.26 -12.00 5.17
N THR A 52 19.00 -11.65 5.39
CA THR A 52 17.96 -11.75 4.37
C THR A 52 17.99 -10.50 3.51
N ALA A 53 18.22 -10.67 2.21
CA ALA A 53 18.22 -9.59 1.25
C ALA A 53 17.04 -9.74 0.29
N GLY A 54 16.41 -8.62 -0.10
CA GLY A 54 15.29 -8.70 -1.02
C GLY A 54 14.50 -7.41 -1.20
N LEU A 55 13.40 -7.54 -1.92
CA LEU A 55 12.36 -6.52 -2.06
C LEU A 55 11.37 -6.69 -0.92
N GLN A 56 11.25 -5.68 -0.08
CA GLN A 56 10.37 -5.64 1.09
C GLN A 56 9.16 -4.75 0.83
N LEU A 57 8.00 -5.21 1.26
CA LEU A 57 6.76 -4.44 1.30
C LEU A 57 6.37 -4.22 2.74
N THR A 58 6.21 -2.96 3.11
CA THR A 58 5.82 -2.55 4.47
C THR A 58 4.58 -1.69 4.42
N ASN A 59 3.65 -1.89 5.34
CA ASN A 59 2.56 -0.95 5.59
C ASN A 59 2.91 -0.08 6.80
N ALA A 60 3.43 1.10 6.55
CA ALA A 60 3.77 2.08 7.59
C ALA A 60 2.56 2.93 8.04
N GLY A 61 1.37 2.68 7.49
CA GLY A 61 0.14 3.37 7.85
C GLY A 61 -0.57 2.74 9.03
N LEU A 62 -1.49 3.50 9.63
CA LEU A 62 -2.28 3.06 10.79
C LEU A 62 -3.45 2.16 10.41
N GLY A 63 -3.82 2.10 9.14
CA GLY A 63 -4.91 1.26 8.66
C GLY A 63 -4.46 0.15 7.73
N PRO A 64 -5.27 -0.91 7.59
CA PRO A 64 -5.02 -1.97 6.63
C PRO A 64 -5.20 -1.45 5.19
N ALA A 65 -4.40 -2.02 4.27
CA ALA A 65 -4.41 -1.72 2.84
C ALA A 65 -5.07 -2.85 2.06
N SER A 66 -6.08 -2.53 1.25
CA SER A 66 -6.70 -3.46 0.30
C SER A 66 -6.02 -3.29 -1.06
N ILE A 67 -5.30 -4.33 -1.53
CA ILE A 67 -4.64 -4.29 -2.83
C ILE A 67 -5.68 -4.46 -3.94
N THR A 68 -5.72 -3.49 -4.86
CA THR A 68 -6.65 -3.49 -5.99
C THR A 68 -5.98 -3.99 -7.28
N ARG A 69 -4.71 -3.61 -7.50
CA ARG A 69 -3.95 -3.97 -8.70
C ARG A 69 -2.46 -3.92 -8.41
N THR A 70 -1.71 -4.76 -9.10
CA THR A 70 -0.24 -4.73 -9.11
C THR A 70 0.27 -4.76 -10.54
N ILE A 71 1.43 -4.14 -10.79
CA ILE A 71 2.10 -4.17 -12.08
C ILE A 71 3.58 -4.45 -11.82
N LEU A 72 4.05 -5.60 -12.32
CA LEU A 72 5.45 -5.98 -12.28
C LEU A 72 6.11 -5.62 -13.61
N THR A 73 7.26 -4.96 -13.55
CA THR A 73 8.05 -4.63 -14.73
C THR A 73 9.48 -5.16 -14.59
N LEU A 74 10.06 -5.59 -15.69
CA LEU A 74 11.44 -6.03 -15.79
C LEU A 74 12.09 -5.38 -17.00
N ASP A 75 13.20 -4.69 -16.79
CA ASP A 75 13.94 -3.96 -17.84
C ASP A 75 13.05 -2.94 -18.59
N GLY A 76 12.01 -2.41 -17.92
CA GLY A 76 11.04 -1.48 -18.51
C GLY A 76 9.84 -2.13 -19.19
N GLU A 77 9.87 -3.45 -19.39
CA GLU A 77 8.75 -4.19 -19.96
C GLU A 77 7.81 -4.72 -18.88
N SER A 78 6.50 -4.63 -19.11
CA SER A 78 5.50 -5.15 -18.15
C SER A 78 5.41 -6.67 -18.27
N LEU A 79 5.55 -7.34 -17.12
CA LEU A 79 5.30 -8.78 -16.97
C LEU A 79 3.85 -9.08 -16.53
N GLY A 80 3.01 -8.05 -16.36
CA GLY A 80 1.65 -8.18 -15.87
C GLY A 80 1.52 -8.00 -14.36
N GLU A 81 0.52 -8.63 -13.75
CA GLU A 81 0.31 -8.60 -12.31
C GLU A 81 1.43 -9.33 -11.55
N TYR A 82 1.68 -8.92 -10.31
CA TYR A 82 2.59 -9.62 -9.40
C TYR A 82 1.94 -10.94 -8.95
N SER A 83 2.19 -11.99 -9.70
CA SER A 83 1.62 -13.33 -9.54
C SER A 83 2.72 -14.39 -9.49
N GLU A 84 2.36 -15.62 -9.18
CA GLU A 84 3.29 -16.74 -9.22
C GLU A 84 3.88 -16.95 -10.64
N GLU A 85 3.09 -16.71 -11.68
CA GLU A 85 3.51 -16.86 -13.07
C GLU A 85 4.57 -15.82 -13.44
N SER A 86 4.32 -14.53 -13.17
CA SER A 86 5.26 -13.44 -13.45
C SER A 86 6.55 -13.56 -12.62
N VAL A 87 6.42 -13.99 -11.36
CA VAL A 87 7.58 -14.28 -10.50
C VAL A 87 8.40 -15.47 -11.00
N ASN A 88 7.76 -16.51 -11.53
CA ASN A 88 8.48 -17.64 -12.13
C ASN A 88 9.23 -17.24 -13.38
N ILE A 89 8.67 -16.38 -14.26
CA ILE A 89 9.40 -15.80 -15.41
C ILE A 89 10.66 -15.07 -14.92
N LEU A 90 10.55 -14.31 -13.84
CA LEU A 90 11.66 -13.59 -13.23
C LEU A 90 12.73 -14.53 -12.67
N ARG A 91 12.31 -15.61 -12.00
CA ARG A 91 13.19 -16.66 -11.46
C ARG A 91 13.96 -17.41 -12.55
N CYS A 92 13.34 -17.64 -13.72
CA CYS A 92 14.00 -18.30 -14.84
C CYS A 92 15.13 -17.47 -15.45
N LYS A 93 15.17 -16.17 -15.20
CA LYS A 93 16.21 -15.25 -15.69
C LYS A 93 17.37 -15.04 -14.71
N LEU A 94 17.35 -15.72 -13.56
CA LEU A 94 18.35 -15.60 -12.51
C LEU A 94 19.10 -16.92 -12.31
N SER A 95 20.39 -16.84 -12.03
CA SER A 95 21.22 -17.99 -11.63
C SER A 95 20.80 -18.54 -10.26
N VAL A 96 20.30 -17.68 -9.38
CA VAL A 96 19.80 -18.03 -8.06
C VAL A 96 18.28 -17.93 -8.04
N ARG A 97 17.60 -18.91 -7.43
CA ARG A 97 16.16 -18.94 -7.31
C ARG A 97 15.70 -18.28 -5.99
N PRO A 98 15.29 -17.00 -5.98
CA PRO A 98 14.85 -16.34 -4.77
C PRO A 98 13.56 -16.95 -4.23
N ALA A 99 13.40 -16.93 -2.91
CA ALA A 99 12.11 -17.15 -2.29
C ALA A 99 11.17 -16.00 -2.68
N ALA A 100 9.89 -16.30 -2.88
CA ALA A 100 8.90 -15.28 -3.21
C ALA A 100 7.62 -15.51 -2.43
N VAL A 101 7.04 -14.41 -1.99
CA VAL A 101 5.69 -14.33 -1.42
C VAL A 101 4.83 -13.60 -2.44
N THR A 102 3.85 -14.28 -2.98
CA THR A 102 2.88 -13.69 -3.90
C THR A 102 1.55 -13.47 -3.18
N PHE A 103 0.82 -12.45 -3.58
CA PHE A 103 -0.51 -12.15 -3.08
C PHE A 103 -1.45 -11.87 -4.26
N ARG A 104 -2.65 -12.39 -4.18
CA ARG A 104 -3.78 -11.95 -5.00
C ARG A 104 -4.57 -10.97 -4.14
N LYS A 105 -5.45 -10.15 -4.73
CA LYS A 105 -6.30 -9.17 -4.04
C LYS A 105 -6.46 -9.49 -2.55
N THR A 106 -5.60 -8.94 -1.73
CA THR A 106 -5.52 -9.26 -0.31
C THR A 106 -5.50 -7.98 0.52
N ILE A 107 -5.90 -8.12 1.77
CA ILE A 107 -5.83 -7.04 2.75
C ILE A 107 -4.56 -7.22 3.55
N LEU A 108 -3.71 -6.21 3.54
CA LEU A 108 -2.48 -6.15 4.32
C LEU A 108 -2.75 -5.41 5.65
N ALA A 109 -2.39 -6.02 6.76
CA ALA A 109 -2.51 -5.42 8.08
C ALA A 109 -1.70 -4.11 8.21
N SER A 110 -1.99 -3.31 9.22
CA SER A 110 -1.28 -2.03 9.49
C SER A 110 0.19 -2.19 9.86
N ASP A 111 0.59 -3.36 10.28
CA ASP A 111 1.97 -3.72 10.67
C ASP A 111 2.60 -4.72 9.70
N TYR A 112 2.02 -4.87 8.50
CA TYR A 112 2.54 -5.80 7.50
C TYR A 112 3.96 -5.42 7.09
N ASP A 113 4.89 -6.37 7.23
CA ASP A 113 6.30 -6.24 6.87
C ASP A 113 6.83 -7.59 6.38
N GLN A 114 6.96 -7.74 5.06
CA GLN A 114 7.37 -8.99 4.42
C GLN A 114 8.26 -8.75 3.21
N PHE A 115 9.20 -9.67 3.01
CA PHE A 115 9.93 -9.74 1.76
C PHE A 115 9.08 -10.40 0.66
N LEU A 116 8.86 -9.68 -0.44
CA LEU A 116 8.16 -10.20 -1.63
C LEU A 116 9.07 -11.12 -2.45
N LEU A 117 10.35 -10.73 -2.56
CA LEU A 117 11.42 -11.53 -3.17
C LEU A 117 12.60 -11.52 -2.22
N SER A 118 13.18 -12.66 -1.89
CA SER A 118 14.31 -12.71 -0.97
C SER A 118 15.28 -13.85 -1.23
N VAL A 119 16.52 -13.62 -0.82
CA VAL A 119 17.61 -14.60 -0.78
C VAL A 119 18.20 -14.60 0.64
N ARG A 120 18.50 -15.78 1.18
CA ARG A 120 19.12 -15.94 2.50
C ARG A 120 19.98 -17.23 2.55
N PRO A 121 21.23 -17.17 3.07
CA PRO A 121 21.98 -15.94 3.40
C PRO A 121 22.37 -15.17 2.14
N PHE A 122 22.41 -13.84 2.21
CA PHE A 122 22.83 -13.04 1.08
C PHE A 122 24.35 -12.83 1.07
N ASP A 123 25.00 -13.14 -0.05
CA ASP A 123 26.38 -12.80 -0.35
C ASP A 123 26.45 -11.87 -1.56
N ARG A 124 27.22 -10.77 -1.46
CA ARG A 124 27.29 -9.75 -2.52
C ARG A 124 27.93 -10.26 -3.81
N THR A 125 28.82 -11.23 -3.69
CA THR A 125 29.54 -11.78 -4.86
C THR A 125 28.68 -12.85 -5.53
N GLU A 126 28.19 -13.79 -4.76
CA GLU A 126 27.38 -14.91 -5.26
C GLU A 126 26.01 -14.45 -5.78
N HIS A 127 25.41 -13.45 -5.12
CA HIS A 127 24.08 -12.92 -5.45
C HIS A 127 24.13 -11.56 -6.16
N ALA A 128 25.24 -11.23 -6.86
CA ALA A 128 25.41 -9.96 -7.52
C ALA A 128 24.31 -9.70 -8.58
N GLU A 129 23.92 -10.74 -9.32
CA GLU A 129 22.84 -10.68 -10.32
C GLU A 129 21.49 -10.36 -9.70
N PHE A 130 21.16 -10.96 -8.55
CA PHE A 130 19.93 -10.67 -7.80
C PHE A 130 19.93 -9.25 -7.26
N ALA A 131 21.07 -8.77 -6.75
CA ALA A 131 21.20 -7.40 -6.29
C ALA A 131 21.05 -6.38 -7.42
N ASP A 132 21.61 -6.66 -8.59
CA ASP A 132 21.49 -5.82 -9.79
C ASP A 132 20.03 -5.79 -10.28
N LEU A 133 19.39 -6.96 -10.35
CA LEU A 133 17.97 -7.07 -10.67
C LEU A 133 17.13 -6.14 -9.79
N LEU A 134 17.27 -6.25 -8.47
CA LEU A 134 16.49 -5.44 -7.54
C LEU A 134 16.78 -3.96 -7.66
N ARG A 135 18.01 -3.54 -7.94
CA ARG A 135 18.38 -2.13 -8.01
C ARG A 135 18.01 -1.47 -9.32
N HIS A 136 18.26 -2.13 -10.45
CA HIS A 136 18.31 -1.48 -11.75
C HIS A 136 17.29 -2.00 -12.76
N ARG A 137 16.71 -3.18 -12.54
CA ARG A 137 15.92 -3.86 -13.56
C ARG A 137 14.46 -4.08 -13.17
N LEU A 138 14.21 -4.28 -11.87
CA LEU A 138 12.88 -4.61 -11.35
C LEU A 138 12.11 -3.37 -10.94
N GLY A 139 10.93 -3.19 -11.51
CA GLY A 139 9.93 -2.24 -11.04
C GLY A 139 8.69 -2.97 -10.52
N LEU A 140 8.09 -2.42 -9.48
CA LEU A 140 6.82 -2.89 -8.94
C LEU A 140 5.94 -1.71 -8.58
N GLU A 141 4.72 -1.76 -9.05
CA GLU A 141 3.68 -0.79 -8.73
C GLU A 141 2.51 -1.51 -8.06
N ILE A 142 2.06 -1.00 -6.93
CA ILE A 142 0.95 -1.55 -6.15
C ILE A 142 -0.09 -0.46 -5.97
N HIS A 143 -1.28 -0.66 -6.51
CA HIS A 143 -2.47 0.15 -6.25
C HIS A 143 -3.23 -0.44 -5.07
N TYR A 144 -3.66 0.42 -4.18
CA TYR A 144 -4.36 0.01 -2.96
C TYR A 144 -5.32 1.08 -2.47
N GLU A 145 -6.28 0.66 -1.69
CA GLU A 145 -7.26 1.53 -1.04
C GLU A 145 -7.33 1.23 0.46
N SER A 146 -7.95 2.13 1.22
CA SER A 146 -8.31 1.85 2.61
C SER A 146 -9.51 0.90 2.68
N LEU A 147 -9.82 0.37 3.86
CA LEU A 147 -11.04 -0.43 4.06
C LEU A 147 -12.35 0.32 3.76
N TYR A 148 -12.29 1.65 3.71
CA TYR A 148 -13.46 2.46 3.35
C TYR A 148 -13.70 2.52 1.85
N GLY A 149 -12.70 2.16 1.04
CA GLY A 149 -12.77 2.16 -0.42
C GLY A 149 -12.85 3.54 -1.07
N GLY A 150 -12.75 3.54 -2.40
CA GLY A 150 -12.91 4.75 -3.21
C GLY A 150 -11.69 5.67 -3.28
N GLU A 151 -10.55 5.26 -2.72
CA GLU A 151 -9.26 5.89 -2.94
C GLU A 151 -8.43 5.05 -3.93
N ASP A 152 -7.49 5.68 -4.61
CA ASP A 152 -6.47 4.99 -5.43
C ASP A 152 -5.09 5.45 -4.95
N TYR A 153 -4.62 4.83 -3.88
CA TYR A 153 -3.25 5.05 -3.41
C TYR A 153 -2.29 4.18 -4.20
N LYS A 154 -1.08 4.67 -4.32
CA LYS A 154 -0.03 4.00 -5.09
C LYS A 154 1.26 3.91 -4.29
N ALA A 155 1.81 2.70 -4.20
CA ALA A 155 3.19 2.46 -3.82
C ALA A 155 3.96 2.02 -5.07
N GLU A 156 5.01 2.74 -5.42
CA GLU A 156 5.78 2.50 -6.63
C GLU A 156 7.26 2.41 -6.31
N ARG A 157 7.90 1.43 -6.90
CA ARG A 157 9.34 1.34 -7.00
C ARG A 157 9.75 1.24 -8.45
N LYS A 158 10.48 2.24 -8.93
CA LYS A 158 11.12 2.24 -10.25
C LYS A 158 12.54 1.72 -10.15
N PRO A 159 13.02 0.99 -11.15
CA PRO A 159 14.43 0.64 -11.25
C PRO A 159 15.28 1.92 -11.32
N HIS A 160 16.43 1.91 -10.66
CA HIS A 160 17.35 3.03 -10.73
C HIS A 160 18.08 2.99 -12.08
N ILE A 161 17.71 3.88 -13.00
CA ILE A 161 18.35 3.96 -14.33
C ILE A 161 19.81 4.37 -14.11
N ARG A 162 20.76 3.53 -14.52
CA ARG A 162 22.17 3.93 -14.64
C ARG A 162 22.25 5.07 -15.64
N SER A 163 22.58 6.27 -15.20
CA SER A 163 23.05 7.34 -16.08
C SER A 163 24.35 6.85 -16.73
N THR A 164 24.31 6.64 -18.04
CA THR A 164 25.50 6.32 -18.86
C THR A 164 26.39 7.53 -18.95
#